data_2452440b7d0454e5b84b167f4a2d63c5
#
_entry.id   2452440b7d0454e5b84b167f4a2d63c5
#
_cell.length_a   1.000
_cell.length_b   1.000
_cell.length_c   1.000
_cell.angle_alpha   90.00
_cell.angle_beta   90.00
_cell.angle_gamma   90.00
#
_symmetry.space_group_name_H-M   'P 1'
#
loop_
_entity.id
_entity.type
_entity.pdbx_description
1 polymer ?
#
loop_
_entity_poly.entity_id
_entity_poly.type
_entity_poly.pdbx_seq_one_letter_code
_entity_poly.pdbx_strand_id
1 'polypeptide(L)'
;LVKQAEWVEYKIQIYSYDDAPQKVKKYAKLISKRYNLNLVEFSNRKQLLSYIDEMFDLLNKTYNKLQSFVPIQTYQVKHYKEKYISYINPKYIKCITDKSDKLIAFAITMPSFSKALKKANGSLYPFGFYHILRALKKNDCAAFYLIGIDPAFQNKGVTAILFDSIQKMFNQQGVSEVETNPELEENNAIQLLWKNYEHKLHKRRRTYRKVIS
;
A
#
# COMPACT_ATOMS: atom_id res chain seq x y z
N LEU A 1 27.69 13.23 14.55
CA LEU A 1 26.60 12.63 13.79
C LEU A 1 25.44 13.61 13.69
N VAL A 2 24.98 13.90 12.46
CA VAL A 2 23.81 14.75 12.21
C VAL A 2 22.69 13.86 11.67
N LYS A 3 21.46 14.04 12.17
CA LYS A 3 20.26 13.34 11.65
C LYS A 3 20.11 13.69 10.15
N GLN A 4 20.03 12.67 9.29
CA GLN A 4 19.86 12.85 7.85
C GLN A 4 18.39 12.68 7.43
N ALA A 5 17.77 11.59 7.85
CA ALA A 5 16.37 11.32 7.58
C ALA A 5 15.76 10.44 8.68
N GLU A 6 14.44 10.50 8.79
CA GLU A 6 13.67 9.69 9.73
C GLU A 6 12.45 9.11 9.01
N TRP A 7 12.16 7.85 9.31
CA TRP A 7 10.97 7.14 8.84
C TRP A 7 10.16 6.66 10.02
N VAL A 8 8.84 6.75 9.86
CA VAL A 8 7.84 6.30 10.83
C VAL A 8 6.97 5.20 10.22
N GLU A 9 6.54 4.26 11.05
CA GLU A 9 5.58 3.21 10.69
C GLU A 9 4.45 3.24 11.69
N TYR A 10 3.22 3.07 11.21
CA TYR A 10 2.02 3.06 12.03
C TYR A 10 1.37 1.69 12.02
N LYS A 11 0.69 1.36 13.10
CA LYS A 11 -0.33 0.32 13.18
C LYS A 11 -1.69 0.97 13.15
N ILE A 12 -2.55 0.47 12.28
CA ILE A 12 -3.89 1.00 12.04
C ILE A 12 -4.88 -0.09 12.38
N GLN A 13 -5.85 0.23 13.24
CA GLN A 13 -6.94 -0.69 13.59
C GLN A 13 -7.97 -0.72 12.46
N ILE A 14 -8.33 -1.92 12.03
CA ILE A 14 -9.36 -2.15 11.03
C ILE A 14 -10.61 -2.68 11.74
N TYR A 15 -11.62 -1.84 11.82
CA TYR A 15 -12.94 -2.18 12.36
C TYR A 15 -13.81 -2.92 11.35
N SER A 16 -14.99 -3.35 11.76
CA SER A 16 -16.00 -3.85 10.82
C SER A 16 -16.33 -2.77 9.78
N TYR A 17 -16.83 -3.17 8.61
CA TYR A 17 -17.19 -2.18 7.59
C TYR A 17 -18.28 -1.20 8.09
N ASP A 18 -19.18 -1.68 8.93
CA ASP A 18 -20.26 -0.82 9.47
C ASP A 18 -19.70 0.24 10.42
N ASP A 19 -18.71 -0.12 11.24
CA ASP A 19 -18.03 0.77 12.19
C ASP A 19 -16.91 1.60 11.55
N ALA A 20 -16.56 1.33 10.28
CA ALA A 20 -15.53 2.08 9.56
C ALA A 20 -15.93 3.54 9.37
N PRO A 21 -14.96 4.48 9.27
CA PRO A 21 -15.22 5.91 9.21
C PRO A 21 -16.25 6.28 8.14
N GLN A 22 -17.44 6.68 8.55
CA GLN A 22 -18.56 7.03 7.66
C GLN A 22 -18.18 8.15 6.67
N LYS A 23 -17.30 9.05 7.12
CA LYS A 23 -16.76 10.13 6.30
C LYS A 23 -16.04 9.56 5.06
N VAL A 24 -15.22 8.52 5.23
CA VAL A 24 -14.48 7.89 4.12
C VAL A 24 -15.46 7.29 3.11
N LYS A 25 -16.46 6.54 3.56
CA LYS A 25 -17.49 5.93 2.70
C LYS A 25 -18.28 6.97 1.90
N LYS A 26 -18.70 8.07 2.59
CA LYS A 26 -19.45 9.17 1.94
C LYS A 26 -18.58 9.85 0.88
N TYR A 27 -17.33 10.17 1.20
CA TYR A 27 -16.42 10.81 0.25
C TYR A 27 -16.06 9.90 -0.92
N ALA A 28 -15.86 8.60 -0.70
CA ALA A 28 -15.61 7.65 -1.78
C ALA A 28 -16.67 7.73 -2.88
N LYS A 29 -17.96 7.66 -2.49
CA LYS A 29 -19.09 7.76 -3.43
C LYS A 29 -19.16 9.12 -4.12
N LEU A 30 -18.95 10.20 -3.36
CA LEU A 30 -19.03 11.57 -3.89
C LEU A 30 -17.91 11.86 -4.89
N ILE A 31 -16.67 11.49 -4.57
CA ILE A 31 -15.50 11.73 -5.41
C ILE A 31 -15.54 10.89 -6.69
N SER A 32 -15.91 9.60 -6.57
CA SER A 32 -16.09 8.73 -7.75
C SER A 32 -17.08 9.36 -8.75
N LYS A 33 -18.24 9.82 -8.29
CA LYS A 33 -19.22 10.48 -9.15
C LYS A 33 -18.73 11.82 -9.71
N ARG A 34 -18.11 12.66 -8.86
CA ARG A 34 -17.68 14.01 -9.24
C ARG A 34 -16.65 14.01 -10.38
N TYR A 35 -15.74 13.05 -10.37
CA TYR A 35 -14.64 12.98 -11.33
C TYR A 35 -14.78 11.84 -12.33
N ASN A 36 -15.93 11.13 -12.35
CA ASN A 36 -16.16 9.95 -13.20
C ASN A 36 -15.04 8.93 -13.10
N LEU A 37 -14.76 8.50 -11.86
CA LEU A 37 -13.69 7.57 -11.55
C LEU A 37 -14.22 6.16 -11.35
N ASN A 38 -13.52 5.19 -11.93
CA ASN A 38 -13.84 3.78 -11.85
C ASN A 38 -12.86 3.06 -10.92
N LEU A 39 -13.38 2.29 -9.96
CA LEU A 39 -12.59 1.38 -9.17
C LEU A 39 -12.33 0.12 -9.98
N VAL A 40 -11.07 -0.29 -10.11
CA VAL A 40 -10.66 -1.53 -10.76
C VAL A 40 -10.24 -2.53 -9.68
N GLU A 41 -10.92 -3.67 -9.66
CA GLU A 41 -10.64 -4.81 -8.82
C GLU A 41 -10.22 -6.00 -9.69
N PHE A 42 -9.21 -6.74 -9.27
CA PHE A 42 -8.63 -7.80 -10.07
C PHE A 42 -9.14 -9.17 -9.64
N SER A 43 -9.77 -9.89 -10.55
CA SER A 43 -10.21 -11.28 -10.34
C SER A 43 -9.07 -12.28 -10.49
N ASN A 44 -8.06 -11.95 -11.30
CA ASN A 44 -6.93 -12.81 -11.59
C ASN A 44 -5.66 -12.02 -11.90
N ARG A 45 -4.53 -12.74 -11.94
CA ARG A 45 -3.21 -12.14 -12.19
C ARG A 45 -3.05 -11.58 -13.59
N LYS A 46 -3.70 -12.17 -14.60
CA LYS A 46 -3.60 -11.68 -15.98
C LYS A 46 -4.15 -10.26 -16.10
N GLN A 47 -5.29 -9.99 -15.46
CA GLN A 47 -5.84 -8.63 -15.38
C GLN A 47 -4.90 -7.67 -14.65
N LEU A 48 -4.31 -8.09 -13.53
CA LEU A 48 -3.35 -7.25 -12.82
C LEU A 48 -2.11 -6.92 -13.67
N LEU A 49 -1.58 -7.89 -14.41
CA LEU A 49 -0.39 -7.70 -15.24
C LEU A 49 -0.56 -6.59 -16.29
N SER A 50 -1.76 -6.37 -16.82
CA SER A 50 -2.01 -5.29 -17.78
C SER A 50 -1.90 -3.88 -17.21
N TYR A 51 -1.99 -3.73 -15.87
CA TYR A 51 -1.87 -2.45 -15.18
C TYR A 51 -0.48 -2.18 -14.59
N ILE A 52 0.39 -3.18 -14.55
CA ILE A 52 1.66 -3.06 -13.80
C ILE A 52 2.57 -1.97 -14.37
N ASP A 53 2.67 -1.84 -15.70
CA ASP A 53 3.52 -0.81 -16.30
C ASP A 53 3.02 0.59 -15.94
N GLU A 54 1.72 0.83 -16.08
CA GLU A 54 1.10 2.09 -15.69
C GLU A 54 1.25 2.38 -14.19
N MET A 55 1.20 1.34 -13.34
CA MET A 55 1.43 1.49 -11.90
C MET A 55 2.86 1.96 -11.61
N PHE A 56 3.88 1.41 -12.29
CA PHE A 56 5.27 1.85 -12.13
C PHE A 56 5.49 3.26 -12.68
N ASP A 57 4.89 3.59 -13.83
CA ASP A 57 4.93 4.95 -14.38
C ASP A 57 4.30 5.95 -13.43
N LEU A 58 3.14 5.61 -12.86
CA LEU A 58 2.47 6.44 -11.88
C LEU A 58 3.26 6.55 -10.57
N LEU A 59 3.92 5.47 -10.15
CA LEU A 59 4.81 5.48 -9.00
C LEU A 59 5.96 6.47 -9.22
N ASN A 60 6.64 6.37 -10.35
CA ASN A 60 7.73 7.28 -10.71
C ASN A 60 7.26 8.75 -10.72
N LYS A 61 6.08 9.04 -11.26
CA LYS A 61 5.47 10.38 -11.22
C LYS A 61 5.18 10.87 -9.81
N THR A 62 4.59 9.99 -8.98
CA THR A 62 4.14 10.35 -7.63
C THR A 62 5.31 10.66 -6.71
N TYR A 63 6.39 9.87 -6.82
CA TYR A 63 7.51 9.90 -5.89
C TYR A 63 8.71 10.71 -6.35
N ASN A 64 8.71 11.25 -7.57
CA ASN A 64 9.84 11.98 -8.14
C ASN A 64 10.29 13.21 -7.33
N LYS A 65 9.41 13.75 -6.47
CA LYS A 65 9.69 14.90 -5.60
C LYS A 65 10.22 14.50 -4.21
N LEU A 66 10.21 13.21 -3.89
CA LEU A 66 10.70 12.75 -2.59
C LEU A 66 12.22 12.71 -2.60
N GLN A 67 12.81 13.22 -1.52
CA GLN A 67 14.25 13.14 -1.30
C GLN A 67 14.70 11.68 -1.33
N SER A 68 15.77 11.39 -2.03
CA SER A 68 16.33 10.04 -2.22
C SER A 68 15.51 9.07 -3.07
N PHE A 69 14.44 9.48 -3.72
CA PHE A 69 13.76 8.62 -4.69
C PHE A 69 14.57 8.51 -5.97
N VAL A 70 14.81 7.27 -6.41
CA VAL A 70 15.43 6.96 -7.69
C VAL A 70 14.37 6.34 -8.60
N PRO A 71 14.10 6.91 -9.78
CA PRO A 71 13.10 6.36 -10.70
C PRO A 71 13.39 4.91 -11.07
N ILE A 72 12.35 4.09 -10.98
CA ILE A 72 12.43 2.67 -11.32
C ILE A 72 12.54 2.54 -12.84
N GLN A 73 13.58 1.86 -13.29
CA GLN A 73 13.88 1.68 -14.71
C GLN A 73 13.08 0.51 -15.30
N THR A 74 12.85 0.53 -16.62
CA THR A 74 12.07 -0.50 -17.34
C THR A 74 12.58 -1.93 -17.10
N TYR A 75 13.91 -2.13 -17.05
CA TYR A 75 14.48 -3.46 -16.79
C TYR A 75 14.16 -3.94 -15.36
N GLN A 76 14.10 -3.02 -14.38
CA GLN A 76 13.70 -3.35 -13.01
C GLN A 76 12.22 -3.72 -12.94
N VAL A 77 11.35 -3.00 -13.66
CA VAL A 77 9.91 -3.34 -13.77
C VAL A 77 9.74 -4.76 -14.32
N LYS A 78 10.47 -5.10 -15.40
CA LYS A 78 10.46 -6.47 -15.95
C LYS A 78 10.85 -7.50 -14.91
N HIS A 79 11.94 -7.27 -14.19
CA HIS A 79 12.42 -8.15 -13.13
C HIS A 79 11.39 -8.29 -11.99
N TYR A 80 10.75 -7.19 -11.57
CA TYR A 80 9.71 -7.22 -10.55
C TYR A 80 8.47 -8.00 -11.01
N LYS A 81 8.06 -7.86 -12.27
CA LYS A 81 6.96 -8.66 -12.85
C LYS A 81 7.25 -10.16 -12.77
N GLU A 82 8.42 -10.57 -13.23
CA GLU A 82 8.82 -11.97 -13.27
C GLU A 82 8.95 -12.57 -11.87
N LYS A 83 9.57 -11.85 -10.95
CA LYS A 83 9.95 -12.37 -9.65
C LYS A 83 8.86 -12.27 -8.58
N TYR A 84 8.09 -11.19 -8.56
CA TYR A 84 7.20 -10.90 -7.42
C TYR A 84 5.71 -10.98 -7.74
N ILE A 85 5.29 -10.64 -8.95
CA ILE A 85 3.86 -10.59 -9.29
C ILE A 85 3.19 -11.96 -9.18
N SER A 86 3.94 -13.04 -9.43
CA SER A 86 3.44 -14.41 -9.27
C SER A 86 3.00 -14.75 -7.83
N TYR A 87 3.51 -14.07 -6.83
CA TYR A 87 3.20 -14.29 -5.42
C TYR A 87 2.15 -13.34 -4.86
N ILE A 88 1.84 -12.24 -5.57
CA ILE A 88 0.86 -11.26 -5.10
C ILE A 88 -0.55 -11.78 -5.32
N ASN A 89 -1.39 -11.69 -4.29
CA ASN A 89 -2.82 -11.93 -4.41
C ASN A 89 -3.48 -10.68 -5.00
N PRO A 90 -4.07 -10.76 -6.22
CA PRO A 90 -4.65 -9.60 -6.90
C PRO A 90 -5.71 -8.86 -6.09
N LYS A 91 -6.45 -9.54 -5.21
CA LYS A 91 -7.48 -8.95 -4.35
C LYS A 91 -6.93 -7.83 -3.46
N TYR A 92 -5.65 -7.90 -3.09
CA TYR A 92 -4.98 -6.93 -2.23
C TYR A 92 -4.50 -5.67 -2.97
N ILE A 93 -4.71 -5.61 -4.28
CA ILE A 93 -4.38 -4.46 -5.11
C ILE A 93 -5.66 -3.79 -5.57
N LYS A 94 -5.71 -2.46 -5.50
CA LYS A 94 -6.81 -1.63 -5.98
C LYS A 94 -6.26 -0.56 -6.89
N CYS A 95 -6.93 -0.36 -8.01
CA CYS A 95 -6.63 0.70 -8.96
C CYS A 95 -7.83 1.59 -9.18
N ILE A 96 -7.60 2.82 -9.57
CA ILE A 96 -8.64 3.76 -9.97
C ILE A 96 -8.26 4.29 -11.35
N THR A 97 -9.21 4.23 -12.27
CA THR A 97 -9.07 4.81 -13.61
C THR A 97 -10.03 5.99 -13.80
N ASP A 98 -9.73 6.83 -14.76
CA ASP A 98 -10.65 7.86 -15.25
C ASP A 98 -11.60 7.29 -16.32
N LYS A 99 -12.44 8.16 -16.89
CA LYS A 99 -13.39 7.81 -17.97
C LYS A 99 -12.75 7.28 -19.25
N SER A 100 -11.44 7.45 -19.42
CA SER A 100 -10.64 6.99 -20.57
C SER A 100 -9.82 5.75 -20.24
N ASP A 101 -10.17 5.05 -19.14
CA ASP A 101 -9.46 3.90 -18.58
C ASP A 101 -7.99 4.14 -18.20
N LYS A 102 -7.55 5.40 -18.15
CA LYS A 102 -6.20 5.77 -17.72
C LYS A 102 -6.08 5.61 -16.20
N LEU A 103 -5.02 4.94 -15.75
CA LEU A 103 -4.72 4.78 -14.34
C LEU A 103 -4.38 6.14 -13.69
N ILE A 104 -5.11 6.50 -12.64
CA ILE A 104 -4.89 7.74 -11.87
C ILE A 104 -4.52 7.50 -10.41
N ALA A 105 -4.83 6.34 -9.88
CA ALA A 105 -4.40 5.98 -8.54
C ALA A 105 -4.32 4.46 -8.36
N PHE A 106 -3.44 4.01 -7.47
CA PHE A 106 -3.39 2.62 -7.04
C PHE A 106 -2.97 2.50 -5.59
N ALA A 107 -3.29 1.38 -4.99
CA ALA A 107 -2.77 0.97 -3.69
C ALA A 107 -2.42 -0.52 -3.72
N ILE A 108 -1.26 -0.85 -3.15
CA ILE A 108 -0.78 -2.22 -2.98
C ILE A 108 -0.74 -2.51 -1.49
N THR A 109 -1.50 -3.51 -1.08
CA THR A 109 -1.47 -4.11 0.25
C THR A 109 -1.10 -5.59 0.14
N MET A 110 -0.70 -6.22 1.23
CA MET A 110 -0.37 -7.65 1.26
C MET A 110 -0.65 -8.21 2.66
N PRO A 111 -0.91 -9.52 2.79
CA PRO A 111 -0.87 -10.17 4.10
C PRO A 111 0.47 -9.94 4.78
N SER A 112 0.49 -9.62 6.08
CA SER A 112 1.74 -9.47 6.82
C SER A 112 2.38 -10.82 7.09
N PHE A 113 3.66 -10.96 6.78
CA PHE A 113 4.43 -12.17 7.09
C PHE A 113 5.19 -12.10 8.42
N SER A 114 5.10 -10.99 9.13
CA SER A 114 5.88 -10.75 10.37
C SER A 114 5.70 -11.84 11.41
N LYS A 115 4.45 -12.23 11.70
CA LYS A 115 4.14 -13.32 12.65
C LYS A 115 4.63 -14.68 12.14
N ALA A 116 4.52 -14.93 10.84
CA ALA A 116 4.93 -16.20 10.22
C ALA A 116 6.46 -16.35 10.22
N LEU A 117 7.19 -15.29 9.85
CA LEU A 117 8.65 -15.25 9.86
C LEU A 117 9.20 -15.40 11.28
N LYS A 118 8.57 -14.77 12.27
CA LYS A 118 8.95 -14.95 13.69
C LYS A 118 8.78 -16.40 14.12
N LYS A 119 7.67 -17.07 13.78
CA LYS A 119 7.46 -18.48 14.08
C LYS A 119 8.43 -19.41 13.35
N ALA A 120 8.86 -19.02 12.16
CA ALA A 120 9.85 -19.75 11.37
C ALA A 120 11.30 -19.48 11.83
N ASN A 121 11.54 -18.64 12.84
CA ASN A 121 12.87 -18.18 13.28
C ASN A 121 13.74 -17.68 12.10
N GLY A 122 13.12 -17.07 11.09
CA GLY A 122 13.81 -16.57 9.90
C GLY A 122 14.23 -17.63 8.88
N SER A 123 14.01 -18.93 9.14
CA SER A 123 14.34 -20.03 8.23
C SER A 123 13.10 -20.61 7.58
N LEU A 124 13.18 -20.86 6.25
CA LEU A 124 12.09 -21.53 5.53
C LEU A 124 12.11 -23.06 5.71
N TYR A 125 13.27 -23.63 6.00
CA TYR A 125 13.44 -25.07 6.15
C TYR A 125 13.74 -25.45 7.61
N PRO A 126 13.27 -26.62 8.08
CA PRO A 126 12.43 -27.56 7.33
C PRO A 126 10.93 -27.21 7.30
N PHE A 127 10.39 -26.40 8.23
CA PHE A 127 8.95 -26.18 8.37
C PHE A 127 8.51 -24.72 8.28
N GLY A 128 9.45 -23.77 8.13
CA GLY A 128 9.14 -22.33 8.07
C GLY A 128 8.23 -21.97 6.91
N PHE A 129 8.35 -22.63 5.75
CA PHE A 129 7.49 -22.42 4.59
C PHE A 129 6.00 -22.66 4.91
N TYR A 130 5.67 -23.59 5.81
CA TYR A 130 4.30 -23.86 6.22
C TYR A 130 3.65 -22.65 6.89
N HIS A 131 4.41 -21.92 7.74
CA HIS A 131 3.92 -20.70 8.38
C HIS A 131 3.64 -19.60 7.36
N ILE A 132 4.46 -19.48 6.31
CA ILE A 132 4.25 -18.52 5.22
C ILE A 132 3.01 -18.88 4.40
N LEU A 133 2.86 -20.14 3.99
CA LEU A 133 1.69 -20.58 3.23
C LEU A 133 0.39 -20.39 4.01
N ARG A 134 0.42 -20.66 5.33
CA ARG A 134 -0.73 -20.38 6.20
C ARG A 134 -1.06 -18.90 6.26
N ALA A 135 -0.04 -18.03 6.38
CA ALA A 135 -0.22 -16.58 6.44
C ALA A 135 -0.78 -16.00 5.12
N LEU A 136 -0.47 -16.63 3.97
CA LEU A 136 -1.07 -16.26 2.68
C LEU A 136 -2.56 -16.57 2.60
N LYS A 137 -3.01 -17.66 3.27
CA LYS A 137 -4.41 -18.11 3.24
C LYS A 137 -5.28 -17.42 4.29
N LYS A 138 -4.73 -17.22 5.49
CA LYS A 138 -5.45 -16.62 6.63
C LYS A 138 -4.50 -15.77 7.45
N ASN A 139 -4.80 -14.48 7.52
CA ASN A 139 -3.99 -13.52 8.26
C ASN A 139 -4.88 -12.44 8.86
N ASP A 140 -4.64 -12.12 10.11
CA ASP A 140 -5.32 -11.04 10.84
C ASP A 140 -4.62 -9.69 10.68
N CYS A 141 -3.45 -9.67 10.05
CA CYS A 141 -2.65 -8.47 9.83
C CYS A 141 -2.26 -8.34 8.36
N ALA A 142 -2.41 -7.15 7.80
CA ALA A 142 -1.90 -6.80 6.48
C ALA A 142 -0.80 -5.74 6.59
N ALA A 143 -0.05 -5.57 5.50
CA ALA A 143 0.92 -4.49 5.34
C ALA A 143 0.47 -3.58 4.19
N PHE A 144 0.54 -2.28 4.40
CA PHE A 144 0.28 -1.27 3.38
C PHE A 144 1.61 -0.93 2.71
N TYR A 145 1.82 -1.39 1.47
CA TYR A 145 3.12 -1.28 0.81
C TYR A 145 3.32 0.01 0.05
N LEU A 146 2.43 0.31 -0.89
CA LEU A 146 2.57 1.44 -1.79
C LEU A 146 1.20 2.06 -2.08
N ILE A 147 1.20 3.38 -2.25
CA ILE A 147 0.07 4.13 -2.77
C ILE A 147 0.61 5.16 -3.76
N GLY A 148 0.05 5.19 -4.97
CA GLY A 148 0.37 6.19 -5.98
C GLY A 148 -0.89 6.92 -6.40
N ILE A 149 -0.80 8.25 -6.54
CA ILE A 149 -1.90 9.09 -7.02
C ILE A 149 -1.32 10.10 -8.00
N ASP A 150 -1.92 10.18 -9.20
CA ASP A 150 -1.51 11.15 -10.19
C ASP A 150 -1.51 12.57 -9.58
N PRO A 151 -0.43 13.36 -9.75
CA PRO A 151 -0.33 14.71 -9.20
C PRO A 151 -1.55 15.59 -9.50
N ALA A 152 -2.20 15.40 -10.66
CA ALA A 152 -3.42 16.12 -11.01
C ALA A 152 -4.63 15.78 -10.14
N PHE A 153 -4.61 14.63 -9.45
CA PHE A 153 -5.68 14.14 -8.58
C PHE A 153 -5.32 14.13 -7.09
N GLN A 154 -4.10 14.51 -6.74
CA GLN A 154 -3.73 14.73 -5.34
C GLN A 154 -4.61 15.81 -4.70
N ASN A 155 -4.85 15.71 -3.40
CA ASN A 155 -5.73 16.60 -2.62
C ASN A 155 -7.20 16.67 -3.08
N LYS A 156 -7.62 15.83 -4.03
CA LYS A 156 -9.02 15.74 -4.49
C LYS A 156 -9.83 14.65 -3.80
N GLY A 157 -9.27 14.01 -2.77
CA GLY A 157 -9.96 12.98 -1.97
C GLY A 157 -10.06 11.60 -2.63
N VAL A 158 -9.32 11.35 -3.71
CA VAL A 158 -9.31 10.07 -4.45
C VAL A 158 -8.93 8.89 -3.55
N THR A 159 -8.09 9.14 -2.54
CA THR A 159 -7.71 8.14 -1.52
C THR A 159 -8.91 7.51 -0.82
N ALA A 160 -10.02 8.26 -0.65
CA ALA A 160 -11.21 7.72 0.01
C ALA A 160 -11.81 6.53 -0.77
N ILE A 161 -11.72 6.52 -2.10
CA ILE A 161 -12.20 5.41 -2.95
C ILE A 161 -11.34 4.17 -2.70
N LEU A 162 -10.00 4.33 -2.68
CA LEU A 162 -9.07 3.23 -2.38
C LEU A 162 -9.33 2.65 -0.99
N PHE A 163 -9.41 3.52 0.03
CA PHE A 163 -9.59 3.09 1.42
C PHE A 163 -10.95 2.42 1.67
N ASP A 164 -12.03 2.90 1.05
CA ASP A 164 -13.35 2.24 1.16
C ASP A 164 -13.29 0.82 0.58
N SER A 165 -12.67 0.65 -0.60
CA SER A 165 -12.55 -0.68 -1.21
C SER A 165 -11.59 -1.60 -0.44
N ILE A 166 -10.46 -1.08 0.03
CA ILE A 166 -9.49 -1.83 0.83
C ILE A 166 -10.11 -2.25 2.16
N GLN A 167 -10.86 -1.38 2.83
CA GLN A 167 -11.58 -1.69 4.06
C GLN A 167 -12.52 -2.88 3.87
N LYS A 168 -13.32 -2.88 2.79
CA LYS A 168 -14.20 -4.01 2.45
C LYS A 168 -13.44 -5.30 2.26
N MET A 169 -12.35 -5.24 1.49
CA MET A 169 -11.51 -6.41 1.23
C MET A 169 -10.86 -6.92 2.52
N PHE A 170 -10.34 -6.05 3.38
CA PHE A 170 -9.77 -6.44 4.67
C PHE A 170 -10.77 -7.16 5.55
N ASN A 171 -12.01 -6.66 5.66
CA ASN A 171 -13.05 -7.34 6.41
C ASN A 171 -13.39 -8.72 5.83
N GLN A 172 -13.47 -8.86 4.51
CA GLN A 172 -13.70 -10.14 3.84
C GLN A 172 -12.56 -11.14 4.08
N GLN A 173 -11.33 -10.66 4.24
CA GLN A 173 -10.15 -11.49 4.51
C GLN A 173 -9.88 -11.71 6.01
N GLY A 174 -10.68 -11.11 6.90
CA GLY A 174 -10.52 -11.21 8.36
C GLY A 174 -9.32 -10.42 8.91
N VAL A 175 -8.88 -9.38 8.20
CA VAL A 175 -7.80 -8.49 8.64
C VAL A 175 -8.37 -7.51 9.66
N SER A 176 -7.75 -7.43 10.83
CA SER A 176 -8.11 -6.52 11.93
C SER A 176 -7.06 -5.45 12.21
N GLU A 177 -5.83 -5.60 11.72
CA GLU A 177 -4.74 -4.65 11.89
C GLU A 177 -3.95 -4.50 10.59
N VAL A 178 -3.49 -3.28 10.32
CA VAL A 178 -2.59 -2.98 9.19
C VAL A 178 -1.33 -2.29 9.71
N GLU A 179 -0.17 -2.74 9.23
CA GLU A 179 1.10 -2.04 9.41
C GLU A 179 1.42 -1.21 8.16
N THR A 180 1.79 0.06 8.32
CA THR A 180 2.29 0.85 7.20
C THR A 180 3.74 0.50 6.90
N ASN A 181 4.17 0.74 5.67
CA ASN A 181 5.59 0.74 5.33
C ASN A 181 6.28 2.00 5.91
N PRO A 182 7.62 2.01 5.96
CA PRO A 182 8.36 3.19 6.39
C PRO A 182 7.99 4.44 5.55
N GLU A 183 7.44 5.43 6.20
CA GLU A 183 7.06 6.72 5.63
C GLU A 183 8.03 7.78 6.11
N LEU A 184 8.52 8.66 5.22
CA LEU A 184 9.33 9.80 5.63
C LEU A 184 8.55 10.65 6.65
N GLU A 185 9.19 11.01 7.76
CA GLU A 185 8.57 11.83 8.81
C GLU A 185 8.00 13.15 8.25
N GLU A 186 8.65 13.70 7.23
CA GLU A 186 8.24 14.94 6.56
C GLU A 186 7.10 14.75 5.54
N ASN A 187 6.72 13.50 5.22
CA ASN A 187 5.64 13.22 4.27
C ASN A 187 4.26 13.35 4.93
N ASN A 188 3.89 14.58 5.25
CA ASN A 188 2.60 14.88 5.87
C ASN A 188 1.40 14.39 5.04
N ALA A 189 1.54 14.32 3.72
CA ALA A 189 0.45 13.91 2.83
C ALA A 189 -0.01 12.47 3.11
N ILE A 190 0.93 11.55 3.32
CA ILE A 190 0.57 10.16 3.64
C ILE A 190 0.08 10.02 5.08
N GLN A 191 0.68 10.74 6.03
CA GLN A 191 0.28 10.69 7.44
C GLN A 191 -1.15 11.21 7.66
N LEU A 192 -1.60 12.17 6.86
CA LEU A 192 -2.97 12.66 6.89
C LEU A 192 -4.00 11.58 6.49
N LEU A 193 -3.60 10.55 5.75
CA LEU A 193 -4.49 9.46 5.35
C LEU A 193 -4.98 8.66 6.57
N TRP A 194 -4.10 8.47 7.54
CA TRP A 194 -4.38 7.69 8.75
C TRP A 194 -5.23 8.44 9.77
N LYS A 195 -5.37 9.77 9.62
CA LYS A 195 -6.05 10.63 10.58
C LYS A 195 -7.52 10.27 10.86
N ASN A 196 -8.16 9.58 9.91
CA ASN A 196 -9.54 9.13 10.06
C ASN A 196 -9.67 7.73 10.69
N TYR A 197 -8.56 7.07 11.01
CA TYR A 197 -8.49 5.74 11.58
C TYR A 197 -7.83 5.78 12.94
N GLU A 198 -8.18 4.85 13.82
CA GLU A 198 -7.42 4.65 15.04
C GLU A 198 -6.04 4.09 14.65
N HIS A 199 -5.00 4.82 14.98
CA HIS A 199 -3.63 4.47 14.61
C HIS A 199 -2.66 4.82 15.74
N LYS A 200 -1.56 4.08 15.80
CA LYS A 200 -0.47 4.33 16.73
C LYS A 200 0.88 4.25 16.04
N LEU A 201 1.80 5.11 16.44
CA LEU A 201 3.20 5.00 16.02
C LEU A 201 3.76 3.67 16.51
N HIS A 202 4.30 2.87 15.59
CA HIS A 202 4.77 1.52 15.86
C HIS A 202 6.29 1.41 15.82
N LYS A 203 6.91 1.96 14.79
CA LYS A 203 8.36 1.94 14.62
C LYS A 203 8.87 3.29 14.14
N ARG A 204 10.12 3.57 14.48
CA ARG A 204 10.84 4.76 14.07
C ARG A 204 12.27 4.37 13.68
N ARG A 205 12.71 4.79 12.50
CA ARG A 205 14.06 4.51 11.98
C ARG A 205 14.72 5.81 11.60
N ARG A 206 16.01 5.95 11.91
CA ARG A 206 16.80 7.14 11.59
C ARG A 206 18.07 6.77 10.87
N THR A 207 18.47 7.60 9.92
CA THR A 207 19.81 7.61 9.36
C THR A 207 20.58 8.82 9.83
N TYR A 208 21.88 8.66 9.99
CA TYR A 208 22.78 9.69 10.44
C TYR A 208 23.91 9.86 9.43
N ARG A 209 24.35 11.11 9.27
CA ARG A 209 25.50 11.47 8.46
C ARG A 209 26.67 11.87 9.37
N LYS A 210 27.88 11.40 9.03
CA LYS A 210 29.15 11.84 9.61
C LYS A 210 30.03 12.32 8.47
N VAL A 211 30.60 13.52 8.58
CA VAL A 211 31.68 13.96 7.71
C VAL A 211 32.94 13.26 8.20
N ILE A 212 33.64 12.59 7.30
CA ILE A 212 34.94 11.94 7.57
C ILE A 212 35.97 12.93 7.04
N SER A 213 36.74 13.51 7.96
CA SER A 213 37.90 14.36 7.67
C SER A 213 39.10 13.50 7.40
#